data_d7df7ea6adfd0e7913261753656ecafe
#
_entry.id   d7df7ea6adfd0e7913261753656ecafe
#
_cell.length_a   1.000
_cell.length_b   1.000
_cell.length_c   1.000
_cell.angle_alpha   90.00
_cell.angle_beta   90.00
_cell.angle_gamma   90.00
#
_symmetry.space_group_name_H-M   'P 1'
#
loop_
_entity.id
_entity.type
_entity.pdbx_description
1 polymer ?
#
loop_
_entity_poly.entity_id
_entity_poly.type
_entity_poly.pdbx_seq_one_letter_code
_entity_poly.pdbx_strand_id
1 'polypeptide(L)'
;MHLTIFKRVWVLLSGALTICAAFAQAPTVSNKTIRIVVPFAAGSYTDNVIRLVAPTLSEKLSATIIVDNKPGANGMIGADMVAKAAPDGTTFLMGGASVNAANPSLYKSMTYDPVRDLIPVSRFGVLPFLLVVNPKVPIKSVPDLIEYSKKNPGKLAYATPNSATLVGMESLKRAAGIDILQVPYKSSPQAMLDLISDQVQVLIADFATAMPHVKANNARIISVTMLKRSSQLPDIPATSETLKGYDISAWNGLFAPAGTSKDVMNRVNDAVQSALATKEVQEKLIGIGFDILPLGPDTFGPYVRDQISTWAKLIQESGIKPE
;
A
#
# COMPACT_ATOMS: atom_id res chain seq x y z
N MET A 1 68.41 1.16 75.62
CA MET A 1 67.59 2.19 76.28
C MET A 1 66.94 3.03 75.20
N HIS A 2 65.64 3.12 75.24
CA HIS A 2 64.67 3.76 74.38
C HIS A 2 64.09 2.99 73.15
N LEU A 3 62.94 2.42 73.47
CA LEU A 3 61.86 1.95 72.60
C LEU A 3 61.24 3.11 71.83
N THR A 4 61.00 2.95 70.53
CA THR A 4 59.99 3.71 69.87
C THR A 4 59.13 2.83 68.94
N ILE A 5 57.87 2.74 69.34
CA ILE A 5 56.85 1.97 68.74
C ILE A 5 56.34 2.69 67.46
N PHE A 6 56.46 2.04 66.26
CA PHE A 6 55.77 2.52 65.06
C PHE A 6 54.43 1.84 64.91
N LYS A 7 53.37 2.59 65.14
CA LYS A 7 52.01 2.20 64.82
C LYS A 7 51.80 2.30 63.31
N ARG A 8 51.57 1.17 62.66
CA ARG A 8 51.10 1.13 61.28
C ARG A 8 49.61 1.31 61.28
N VAL A 9 49.09 2.43 60.75
CA VAL A 9 47.68 2.65 60.41
C VAL A 9 47.44 2.09 59.04
N TRP A 10 46.63 1.06 58.94
CA TRP A 10 46.08 0.56 57.70
C TRP A 10 44.86 1.39 57.36
N VAL A 11 44.94 2.21 56.30
CA VAL A 11 43.77 2.87 55.68
C VAL A 11 43.20 1.91 54.68
N LEU A 12 42.02 1.33 55.00
CA LEU A 12 41.20 0.58 54.06
C LEU A 12 40.53 1.56 53.09
N LEU A 13 41.06 1.66 51.85
CA LEU A 13 40.38 2.32 50.75
C LEU A 13 39.30 1.39 50.21
N SER A 14 38.06 1.54 50.68
CA SER A 14 36.89 0.92 50.07
C SER A 14 36.54 1.68 48.80
N GLY A 15 37.04 1.19 47.64
CA GLY A 15 36.64 1.68 46.33
C GLY A 15 35.20 1.21 46.05
N ALA A 16 34.22 2.08 46.20
CA ALA A 16 32.88 1.86 45.72
C ALA A 16 32.89 1.94 44.19
N LEU A 17 32.87 0.79 43.54
CA LEU A 17 32.65 0.67 42.09
C LEU A 17 31.19 1.03 41.79
N THR A 18 30.92 2.27 41.46
CA THR A 18 29.62 2.72 40.97
C THR A 18 29.48 2.23 39.54
N ILE A 19 28.81 1.08 39.33
CA ILE A 19 28.40 0.58 38.04
C ILE A 19 27.29 1.54 37.53
N CYS A 20 27.66 2.53 36.73
CA CYS A 20 26.70 3.27 35.91
C CYS A 20 26.12 2.29 34.87
N ALA A 21 25.00 1.64 35.21
CA ALA A 21 24.15 1.00 34.22
C ALA A 21 23.62 2.10 33.32
N ALA A 22 24.27 2.29 32.17
CA ALA A 22 23.72 3.07 31.10
C ALA A 22 22.47 2.33 30.60
N PHE A 23 21.31 2.69 31.12
CA PHE A 23 20.04 2.35 30.48
C PHE A 23 20.09 2.98 29.10
N ALA A 24 20.39 2.18 28.08
CA ALA A 24 20.16 2.53 26.71
C ALA A 24 18.67 2.80 26.56
N GLN A 25 18.28 4.07 26.65
CA GLN A 25 16.90 4.48 26.35
C GLN A 25 16.64 4.10 24.89
N ALA A 26 15.71 3.17 24.68
CA ALA A 26 15.21 2.87 23.35
C ALA A 26 14.82 4.20 22.67
N PRO A 27 15.16 4.41 21.39
CA PRO A 27 14.88 5.67 20.74
C PRO A 27 13.37 5.93 20.75
N THR A 28 12.96 6.92 21.53
CA THR A 28 11.55 7.33 21.60
C THR A 28 11.22 8.06 20.30
N VAL A 29 10.21 7.59 19.57
CA VAL A 29 9.69 8.24 18.35
C VAL A 29 8.99 9.58 18.68
N SER A 30 8.75 9.86 19.98
CA SER A 30 8.12 11.08 20.47
C SER A 30 8.94 12.33 20.12
N ASN A 31 8.27 13.39 19.67
CA ASN A 31 8.85 14.68 19.25
C ASN A 31 9.79 14.63 18.02
N LYS A 32 9.76 13.54 17.24
CA LYS A 32 10.50 13.43 15.98
C LYS A 32 9.61 13.72 14.78
N THR A 33 10.23 14.13 13.68
CA THR A 33 9.56 14.14 12.39
C THR A 33 9.62 12.75 11.77
N ILE A 34 8.46 12.19 11.43
CA ILE A 34 8.34 10.91 10.74
C ILE A 34 7.95 11.18 9.30
N ARG A 35 8.74 10.70 8.37
CA ARG A 35 8.47 10.75 6.95
C ARG A 35 7.76 9.45 6.54
N ILE A 36 6.59 9.57 5.93
CA ILE A 36 5.91 8.45 5.28
C ILE A 36 6.00 8.66 3.77
N VAL A 37 6.85 7.86 3.13
CA VAL A 37 7.04 7.89 1.68
C VAL A 37 5.86 7.18 1.02
N VAL A 38 5.18 7.89 0.13
CA VAL A 38 4.12 7.35 -0.73
C VAL A 38 4.72 7.13 -2.11
N PRO A 39 4.79 5.88 -2.63
CA PRO A 39 5.45 5.57 -3.89
C PRO A 39 4.63 5.94 -5.14
N PHE A 40 3.58 6.72 -4.97
CA PHE A 40 2.66 7.15 -6.03
C PHE A 40 2.41 8.67 -5.98
N ALA A 41 1.83 9.20 -7.05
CA ALA A 41 1.51 10.63 -7.15
C ALA A 41 0.53 11.08 -6.05
N ALA A 42 0.59 12.36 -5.72
CA ALA A 42 -0.41 12.99 -4.87
C ALA A 42 -1.82 12.83 -5.46
N GLY A 43 -2.81 12.61 -4.60
CA GLY A 43 -4.19 12.31 -4.99
C GLY A 43 -4.40 10.85 -5.42
N SER A 44 -3.36 10.01 -5.44
CA SER A 44 -3.54 8.57 -5.61
C SER A 44 -4.23 7.97 -4.39
N TYR A 45 -4.80 6.77 -4.58
CA TYR A 45 -5.44 6.04 -3.49
C TYR A 45 -4.55 5.90 -2.23
N THR A 46 -3.31 5.46 -2.42
CA THR A 46 -2.35 5.27 -1.32
C THR A 46 -2.05 6.59 -0.59
N ASP A 47 -1.95 7.70 -1.34
CA ASP A 47 -1.76 9.04 -0.79
C ASP A 47 -2.99 9.49 0.01
N ASN A 48 -4.19 9.28 -0.51
CA ASN A 48 -5.43 9.64 0.18
C ASN A 48 -5.59 8.89 1.50
N VAL A 49 -5.34 7.57 1.51
CA VAL A 49 -5.42 6.75 2.74
C VAL A 49 -4.52 7.31 3.83
N ILE A 50 -3.23 7.53 3.54
CA ILE A 50 -2.30 7.99 4.58
C ILE A 50 -2.61 9.42 5.02
N ARG A 51 -3.02 10.33 4.12
CA ARG A 51 -3.38 11.70 4.50
C ARG A 51 -4.61 11.79 5.38
N LEU A 52 -5.56 10.87 5.24
CA LEU A 52 -6.72 10.78 6.13
C LEU A 52 -6.35 10.28 7.53
N VAL A 53 -5.36 9.41 7.65
CA VAL A 53 -4.92 8.83 8.92
C VAL A 53 -3.83 9.65 9.60
N ALA A 54 -2.99 10.37 8.84
CA ALA A 54 -1.80 11.07 9.33
C ALA A 54 -2.05 12.05 10.50
N PRO A 55 -3.12 12.86 10.54
CA PRO A 55 -3.37 13.75 11.68
C PRO A 55 -3.52 12.97 12.98
N THR A 56 -4.40 11.96 13.01
CA THR A 56 -4.61 11.13 14.21
C THR A 56 -3.38 10.31 14.56
N LEU A 57 -2.65 9.79 13.56
CA LEU A 57 -1.40 9.07 13.77
C LEU A 57 -0.32 9.99 14.38
N SER A 58 -0.25 11.25 13.94
CA SER A 58 0.65 12.28 14.50
C SER A 58 0.40 12.48 16.00
N GLU A 59 -0.87 12.61 16.39
CA GLU A 59 -1.26 12.72 17.80
C GLU A 59 -0.86 11.48 18.61
N LYS A 60 -1.19 10.27 18.11
CA LYS A 60 -0.89 9.01 18.80
C LYS A 60 0.61 8.77 18.98
N LEU A 61 1.43 9.20 18.03
CA LEU A 61 2.89 9.08 18.11
C LEU A 61 3.56 10.24 18.84
N SER A 62 2.85 11.34 19.07
CA SER A 62 3.42 12.63 19.52
C SER A 62 4.58 13.04 18.61
N ALA A 63 4.37 12.96 17.28
CA ALA A 63 5.38 13.17 16.24
C ALA A 63 4.77 13.95 15.07
N THR A 64 5.57 14.73 14.35
CA THR A 64 5.13 15.38 13.11
C THR A 64 5.19 14.37 11.97
N ILE A 65 4.05 14.10 11.31
CA ILE A 65 3.99 13.22 10.13
C ILE A 65 4.11 14.05 8.86
N ILE A 66 5.09 13.72 8.02
CA ILE A 66 5.26 14.28 6.67
C ILE A 66 4.94 13.18 5.65
N VAL A 67 3.95 13.41 4.80
CA VAL A 67 3.63 12.55 3.66
C VAL A 67 4.42 13.03 2.46
N ASP A 68 5.35 12.21 1.97
CA ASP A 68 6.30 12.54 0.90
C ASP A 68 6.07 11.65 -0.33
N ASN A 69 5.51 12.21 -1.40
CA ASN A 69 5.22 11.48 -2.63
C ASN A 69 6.47 11.30 -3.49
N LYS A 70 6.84 10.05 -3.78
CA LYS A 70 7.98 9.65 -4.62
C LYS A 70 7.52 8.67 -5.71
N PRO A 71 6.80 9.16 -6.72
CA PRO A 71 6.31 8.32 -7.80
C PRO A 71 7.41 7.94 -8.78
N GLY A 72 7.18 6.90 -9.56
CA GLY A 72 8.01 6.47 -10.68
C GLY A 72 8.35 4.99 -10.64
N ALA A 73 8.60 4.40 -11.82
CA ALA A 73 8.91 2.99 -12.01
C ALA A 73 7.97 2.06 -11.22
N ASN A 74 6.66 2.23 -11.37
CA ASN A 74 5.62 1.49 -10.63
C ASN A 74 5.81 1.50 -9.10
N GLY A 75 6.30 2.64 -8.55
CA GLY A 75 6.54 2.82 -7.12
C GLY A 75 7.90 2.33 -6.62
N MET A 76 8.73 1.74 -7.48
CA MET A 76 10.05 1.25 -7.08
C MET A 76 10.97 2.37 -6.58
N ILE A 77 10.87 3.59 -7.11
CA ILE A 77 11.70 4.73 -6.64
C ILE A 77 11.43 5.03 -5.17
N GLY A 78 10.16 5.14 -4.78
CA GLY A 78 9.80 5.41 -3.38
C GLY A 78 10.13 4.25 -2.44
N ALA A 79 9.92 3.01 -2.89
CA ALA A 79 10.23 1.83 -2.11
C ALA A 79 11.75 1.65 -1.89
N ASP A 80 12.57 1.85 -2.93
CA ASP A 80 14.03 1.80 -2.86
C ASP A 80 14.60 2.87 -1.91
N MET A 81 14.03 4.08 -1.93
CA MET A 81 14.41 5.15 -0.98
C MET A 81 14.22 4.69 0.48
N VAL A 82 13.10 4.03 0.79
CA VAL A 82 12.85 3.56 2.17
C VAL A 82 13.69 2.33 2.50
N ALA A 83 13.85 1.39 1.57
CA ALA A 83 14.69 0.21 1.75
C ALA A 83 16.14 0.57 2.14
N LYS A 84 16.64 1.72 1.67
CA LYS A 84 17.99 2.24 1.93
C LYS A 84 18.04 3.30 3.04
N ALA A 85 16.90 3.63 3.67
CA ALA A 85 16.87 4.60 4.75
C ALA A 85 17.45 4.04 6.05
N ALA A 86 17.87 4.94 6.95
CA ALA A 86 18.32 4.53 8.28
C ALA A 86 17.17 3.85 9.06
N PRO A 87 17.43 2.74 9.77
CA PRO A 87 16.41 2.00 10.51
C PRO A 87 16.13 2.62 11.90
N ASP A 88 16.06 3.94 11.97
CA ASP A 88 15.94 4.74 13.21
C ASP A 88 14.49 5.08 13.61
N GLY A 89 13.50 4.58 12.83
CA GLY A 89 12.09 4.82 13.08
C GLY A 89 11.57 6.17 12.61
N THR A 90 12.30 6.88 11.75
CA THR A 90 11.88 8.18 11.21
C THR A 90 11.41 8.13 9.76
N THR A 91 11.62 7.01 9.05
CA THR A 91 11.20 6.85 7.66
C THR A 91 10.45 5.53 7.46
N PHE A 92 9.26 5.62 6.85
CA PHE A 92 8.41 4.48 6.54
C PHE A 92 7.90 4.55 5.11
N LEU A 93 7.57 3.40 4.52
CA LEU A 93 6.90 3.30 3.24
C LEU A 93 5.40 3.06 3.47
N MET A 94 4.54 3.82 2.83
CA MET A 94 3.14 3.43 2.63
C MET A 94 3.08 2.50 1.42
N GLY A 95 3.33 1.22 1.68
CA GLY A 95 3.38 0.17 0.66
C GLY A 95 2.02 -0.45 0.36
N GLY A 96 2.02 -1.43 -0.54
CA GLY A 96 0.81 -2.13 -0.96
C GLY A 96 1.04 -3.17 -2.05
N ALA A 97 -0.05 -3.65 -2.65
CA ALA A 97 -0.04 -4.76 -3.61
C ALA A 97 0.99 -4.59 -4.74
N SER A 98 1.07 -3.40 -5.36
CA SER A 98 1.99 -3.18 -6.48
C SER A 98 3.46 -3.33 -6.06
N VAL A 99 3.91 -2.50 -5.11
CA VAL A 99 5.35 -2.40 -4.76
C VAL A 99 5.85 -3.57 -3.92
N ASN A 100 4.98 -4.19 -3.12
CA ASN A 100 5.38 -5.25 -2.19
C ASN A 100 5.02 -6.66 -2.65
N ALA A 101 4.13 -6.83 -3.66
CA ALA A 101 3.69 -8.15 -4.09
C ALA A 101 3.76 -8.38 -5.61
N ALA A 102 3.31 -7.43 -6.44
CA ALA A 102 3.26 -7.63 -7.89
C ALA A 102 4.62 -7.40 -8.58
N ASN A 103 5.34 -6.32 -8.22
CA ASN A 103 6.59 -5.94 -8.88
C ASN A 103 7.65 -7.05 -8.90
N PRO A 104 7.85 -7.90 -7.87
CA PRO A 104 8.81 -9.00 -7.93
C PRO A 104 8.62 -9.97 -9.09
N SER A 105 7.39 -10.08 -9.61
CA SER A 105 7.07 -10.95 -10.74
C SER A 105 6.91 -10.20 -12.07
N LEU A 106 6.88 -8.86 -12.05
CA LEU A 106 6.76 -8.02 -13.24
C LEU A 106 8.11 -7.52 -13.76
N TYR A 107 9.13 -7.46 -12.91
CA TYR A 107 10.44 -6.93 -13.26
C TYR A 107 11.52 -7.98 -13.05
N LYS A 108 12.40 -8.15 -14.05
CA LYS A 108 13.58 -9.04 -13.98
C LYS A 108 14.62 -8.55 -12.97
N SER A 109 14.65 -7.23 -12.74
CA SER A 109 15.60 -6.58 -11.84
C SER A 109 14.89 -5.53 -11.02
N MET A 110 15.04 -5.62 -9.71
CA MET A 110 14.56 -4.62 -8.75
C MET A 110 15.74 -4.09 -7.94
N THR A 111 15.65 -2.82 -7.51
CA THR A 111 16.68 -2.16 -6.71
C THR A 111 16.57 -2.46 -5.21
N TYR A 112 15.48 -3.13 -4.80
CA TYR A 112 15.19 -3.59 -3.44
C TYR A 112 14.50 -4.96 -3.46
N ASP A 113 14.58 -5.67 -2.34
CA ASP A 113 13.84 -6.89 -2.09
C ASP A 113 12.69 -6.58 -1.11
N PRO A 114 11.41 -6.77 -1.49
CA PRO A 114 10.27 -6.37 -0.63
C PRO A 114 10.13 -7.20 0.65
N VAL A 115 10.80 -8.34 0.76
CA VAL A 115 10.77 -9.21 1.95
C VAL A 115 11.99 -8.98 2.84
N ARG A 116 13.16 -8.81 2.23
CA ARG A 116 14.44 -8.65 2.96
C ARG A 116 14.63 -7.22 3.44
N ASP A 117 14.33 -6.22 2.59
CA ASP A 117 14.73 -4.83 2.81
C ASP A 117 13.61 -3.98 3.42
N LEU A 118 12.35 -4.47 3.38
CA LEU A 118 11.17 -3.77 3.88
C LEU A 118 10.40 -4.64 4.88
N ILE A 119 10.42 -4.24 6.15
CA ILE A 119 9.78 -4.99 7.23
C ILE A 119 8.32 -4.53 7.40
N PRO A 120 7.32 -5.43 7.29
CA PRO A 120 5.92 -5.10 7.52
C PRO A 120 5.66 -4.63 8.95
N VAL A 121 5.06 -3.44 9.12
CA VAL A 121 4.76 -2.86 10.43
C VAL A 121 3.27 -2.99 10.74
N SER A 122 2.39 -2.47 9.87
CA SER A 122 0.95 -2.49 10.11
C SER A 122 0.20 -2.41 8.79
N ARG A 123 -0.73 -3.35 8.53
CA ARG A 123 -1.69 -3.21 7.43
C ARG A 123 -2.84 -2.30 7.89
N PHE A 124 -3.32 -1.44 7.00
CA PHE A 124 -4.47 -0.58 7.26
C PHE A 124 -5.77 -1.27 6.85
N GLY A 125 -5.79 -1.88 5.68
CA GLY A 125 -6.96 -2.54 5.14
C GLY A 125 -6.86 -2.82 3.63
N VAL A 126 -8.01 -2.96 2.99
CA VAL A 126 -8.14 -3.28 1.57
C VAL A 126 -9.09 -2.30 0.88
N LEU A 127 -8.92 -2.17 -0.42
CA LEU A 127 -9.82 -1.41 -1.29
C LEU A 127 -10.21 -2.25 -2.48
N PRO A 128 -11.50 -2.36 -2.81
CA PRO A 128 -11.91 -2.83 -4.12
C PRO A 128 -11.44 -1.86 -5.19
N PHE A 129 -10.93 -2.38 -6.29
CA PHE A 129 -10.90 -1.59 -7.50
C PHE A 129 -12.27 -1.65 -8.18
N LEU A 130 -12.55 -0.61 -8.93
CA LEU A 130 -13.76 -0.47 -9.73
C LEU A 130 -13.39 -0.61 -11.20
N LEU A 131 -14.06 -1.51 -11.90
CA LEU A 131 -14.00 -1.57 -13.35
C LEU A 131 -14.95 -0.51 -13.91
N VAL A 132 -14.38 0.55 -14.46
CA VAL A 132 -15.13 1.70 -14.98
C VAL A 132 -14.94 1.84 -16.48
N VAL A 133 -15.97 2.36 -17.13
CA VAL A 133 -15.98 2.63 -18.57
C VAL A 133 -16.44 4.05 -18.85
N ASN A 134 -16.02 4.58 -20.02
CA ASN A 134 -16.58 5.84 -20.53
C ASN A 134 -18.07 5.64 -20.82
N PRO A 135 -18.98 6.54 -20.38
CA PRO A 135 -20.43 6.39 -20.59
C PRO A 135 -20.86 6.40 -22.06
N LYS A 136 -20.04 6.93 -23.00
CA LYS A 136 -20.33 6.95 -24.43
C LYS A 136 -20.28 5.57 -25.06
N VAL A 137 -19.53 4.60 -24.48
CA VAL A 137 -19.56 3.23 -24.98
C VAL A 137 -20.83 2.52 -24.50
N PRO A 138 -21.46 1.65 -25.33
CA PRO A 138 -22.69 0.95 -24.98
C PRO A 138 -22.45 -0.27 -24.08
N ILE A 139 -21.62 -0.09 -23.01
CA ILE A 139 -21.20 -1.13 -22.08
C ILE A 139 -21.75 -0.77 -20.69
N LYS A 140 -22.55 -1.65 -20.12
CA LYS A 140 -23.20 -1.46 -18.80
C LYS A 140 -22.86 -2.56 -17.80
N SER A 141 -22.20 -3.63 -18.25
CA SER A 141 -21.84 -4.81 -17.45
C SER A 141 -20.57 -5.48 -17.98
N VAL A 142 -20.00 -6.41 -17.20
CA VAL A 142 -18.89 -7.23 -17.67
C VAL A 142 -19.26 -8.10 -18.88
N PRO A 143 -20.43 -8.74 -18.94
CA PRO A 143 -20.89 -9.40 -20.16
C PRO A 143 -20.93 -8.49 -21.38
N ASP A 144 -21.44 -7.24 -21.24
CA ASP A 144 -21.46 -6.28 -22.37
C ASP A 144 -20.05 -5.92 -22.84
N LEU A 145 -19.10 -5.75 -21.89
CA LEU A 145 -17.70 -5.49 -22.22
C LEU A 145 -17.10 -6.62 -23.06
N ILE A 146 -17.36 -7.87 -22.66
CA ILE A 146 -16.90 -9.06 -23.36
C ILE A 146 -17.51 -9.12 -24.76
N GLU A 147 -18.81 -8.96 -24.87
CA GLU A 147 -19.51 -9.01 -26.16
C GLU A 147 -19.07 -7.89 -27.10
N TYR A 148 -19.00 -6.66 -26.58
CA TYR A 148 -18.57 -5.50 -27.36
C TYR A 148 -17.13 -5.65 -27.89
N SER A 149 -16.20 -6.10 -27.02
CA SER A 149 -14.81 -6.33 -27.40
C SER A 149 -14.69 -7.36 -28.53
N LYS A 150 -15.44 -8.47 -28.43
CA LYS A 150 -15.44 -9.53 -29.46
C LYS A 150 -16.02 -9.06 -30.79
N LYS A 151 -17.07 -8.23 -30.77
CA LYS A 151 -17.71 -7.69 -31.98
C LYS A 151 -16.92 -6.54 -32.62
N ASN A 152 -16.09 -5.84 -31.84
CA ASN A 152 -15.38 -4.62 -32.25
C ASN A 152 -13.88 -4.71 -31.91
N PRO A 153 -13.12 -5.62 -32.51
CA PRO A 153 -11.69 -5.78 -32.21
C PRO A 153 -10.94 -4.48 -32.48
N GLY A 154 -10.04 -4.10 -31.55
CA GLY A 154 -9.21 -2.90 -31.63
C GLY A 154 -9.92 -1.56 -31.37
N LYS A 155 -11.23 -1.56 -31.01
CA LYS A 155 -11.99 -0.33 -30.74
C LYS A 155 -11.91 0.14 -29.27
N LEU A 156 -11.47 -0.71 -28.36
CA LEU A 156 -11.32 -0.36 -26.95
C LEU A 156 -9.85 -0.27 -26.58
N ALA A 157 -9.55 0.74 -25.77
CA ALA A 157 -8.29 0.87 -25.05
C ALA A 157 -8.55 0.93 -23.55
N TYR A 158 -7.61 0.40 -22.75
CA TYR A 158 -7.66 0.48 -21.30
C TYR A 158 -6.41 1.14 -20.73
N ALA A 159 -6.59 1.89 -19.67
CA ALA A 159 -5.49 2.57 -18.98
C ALA A 159 -4.88 1.71 -17.88
N THR A 160 -3.54 1.77 -17.72
CA THR A 160 -2.79 1.09 -16.66
C THR A 160 -1.91 2.06 -15.89
N PRO A 161 -2.42 2.65 -14.78
CA PRO A 161 -1.65 3.58 -13.96
C PRO A 161 -0.65 2.92 -12.99
N ASN A 162 -0.75 1.61 -12.76
CA ASN A 162 0.15 0.84 -11.89
C ASN A 162 0.08 -0.67 -12.18
N SER A 163 1.00 -1.43 -11.59
CA SER A 163 1.12 -2.87 -11.79
C SER A 163 -0.15 -3.64 -11.39
N ALA A 164 -0.82 -3.26 -10.31
CA ALA A 164 -2.01 -3.99 -9.86
C ALA A 164 -3.16 -3.88 -10.88
N THR A 165 -3.36 -2.69 -11.46
CA THR A 165 -4.39 -2.48 -12.48
C THR A 165 -4.03 -3.13 -13.82
N LEU A 166 -2.72 -3.19 -14.15
CA LEU A 166 -2.23 -3.95 -15.29
C LEU A 166 -2.58 -5.43 -15.16
N VAL A 167 -2.16 -6.05 -14.06
CA VAL A 167 -2.44 -7.48 -13.80
C VAL A 167 -3.95 -7.74 -13.78
N GLY A 168 -4.72 -6.84 -13.17
CA GLY A 168 -6.18 -6.93 -13.15
C GLY A 168 -6.76 -6.96 -14.55
N MET A 169 -6.41 -6.02 -15.43
CA MET A 169 -6.93 -5.99 -16.81
C MET A 169 -6.45 -7.16 -17.65
N GLU A 170 -5.18 -7.54 -17.57
CA GLU A 170 -4.67 -8.69 -18.33
C GLU A 170 -5.30 -10.01 -17.87
N SER A 171 -5.51 -10.19 -16.54
CA SER A 171 -6.28 -11.33 -16.00
C SER A 171 -7.72 -11.35 -16.52
N LEU A 172 -8.39 -10.19 -16.58
CA LEU A 172 -9.73 -10.06 -17.12
C LEU A 172 -9.76 -10.40 -18.61
N LYS A 173 -8.85 -9.82 -19.42
CA LYS A 173 -8.73 -10.08 -20.86
C LYS A 173 -8.59 -11.58 -21.14
N ARG A 174 -7.69 -12.24 -20.39
CA ARG A 174 -7.42 -13.67 -20.56
C ARG A 174 -8.63 -14.53 -20.15
N ALA A 175 -9.21 -14.26 -18.97
CA ALA A 175 -10.37 -15.01 -18.48
C ALA A 175 -11.59 -14.86 -19.39
N ALA A 176 -11.76 -13.70 -20.04
CA ALA A 176 -12.86 -13.38 -20.93
C ALA A 176 -12.58 -13.77 -22.40
N GLY A 177 -11.34 -14.07 -22.77
CA GLY A 177 -10.93 -14.32 -24.15
C GLY A 177 -11.19 -13.11 -25.08
N ILE A 178 -10.78 -11.91 -24.59
CA ILE A 178 -10.93 -10.64 -25.33
C ILE A 178 -9.58 -9.95 -25.48
N ASP A 179 -9.49 -9.08 -26.49
CA ASP A 179 -8.32 -8.24 -26.69
C ASP A 179 -8.71 -6.75 -26.67
N ILE A 180 -8.04 -5.98 -25.79
CA ILE A 180 -8.20 -4.54 -25.60
C ILE A 180 -6.81 -3.92 -25.52
N LEU A 181 -6.59 -2.81 -26.22
CA LEU A 181 -5.29 -2.14 -26.30
C LEU A 181 -4.88 -1.56 -24.95
N GLN A 182 -3.68 -1.87 -24.48
CA GLN A 182 -3.09 -1.28 -23.27
C GLN A 182 -2.52 0.11 -23.54
N VAL A 183 -2.81 1.07 -22.64
CA VAL A 183 -2.20 2.40 -22.60
C VAL A 183 -1.64 2.66 -21.22
N PRO A 184 -0.31 2.78 -21.05
CA PRO A 184 0.30 3.02 -19.74
C PRO A 184 0.16 4.47 -19.31
N TYR A 185 -0.05 4.69 -17.99
CA TYR A 185 -0.17 6.00 -17.35
C TYR A 185 0.74 6.12 -16.14
N LYS A 186 1.11 7.36 -15.78
CA LYS A 186 1.93 7.63 -14.60
C LYS A 186 1.12 7.72 -13.29
N SER A 187 -0.21 7.92 -13.40
CA SER A 187 -1.08 8.06 -12.23
C SER A 187 -2.54 7.74 -12.55
N SER A 188 -3.31 7.30 -11.53
CA SER A 188 -4.75 7.04 -11.66
C SER A 188 -5.57 8.31 -11.99
N PRO A 189 -5.29 9.49 -11.40
CA PRO A 189 -6.02 10.70 -11.79
C PRO A 189 -5.88 11.07 -13.27
N GLN A 190 -4.66 10.95 -13.84
CA GLN A 190 -4.45 11.20 -15.27
C GLN A 190 -5.22 10.20 -16.14
N ALA A 191 -5.14 8.91 -15.82
CA ALA A 191 -5.88 7.86 -16.52
C ALA A 191 -7.40 8.10 -16.50
N MET A 192 -7.93 8.60 -15.36
CA MET A 192 -9.35 8.93 -15.24
C MET A 192 -9.76 10.11 -16.13
N LEU A 193 -8.95 11.16 -16.23
CA LEU A 193 -9.22 12.28 -17.12
C LEU A 193 -9.26 11.84 -18.59
N ASP A 194 -8.37 10.95 -18.99
CA ASP A 194 -8.32 10.42 -20.33
C ASP A 194 -9.46 9.42 -20.61
N LEU A 195 -9.94 8.70 -19.59
CA LEU A 195 -11.19 7.94 -19.70
C LEU A 195 -12.39 8.88 -19.97
N ILE A 196 -12.52 9.97 -19.25
CA ILE A 196 -13.62 10.93 -19.39
C ILE A 196 -13.60 11.60 -20.77
N SER A 197 -12.41 11.95 -21.27
CA SER A 197 -12.22 12.55 -22.59
C SER A 197 -12.28 11.55 -23.75
N ASP A 198 -12.51 10.25 -23.45
CA ASP A 198 -12.63 9.15 -24.42
C ASP A 198 -11.33 8.79 -25.16
N GLN A 199 -10.16 9.14 -24.57
CA GLN A 199 -8.86 8.68 -25.10
C GLN A 199 -8.64 7.19 -24.80
N VAL A 200 -9.19 6.71 -23.66
CA VAL A 200 -9.31 5.29 -23.31
C VAL A 200 -10.76 5.01 -22.87
N GLN A 201 -11.26 3.80 -23.07
CA GLN A 201 -12.65 3.47 -22.81
C GLN A 201 -12.85 2.66 -21.53
N VAL A 202 -11.80 2.01 -21.03
CA VAL A 202 -11.86 1.11 -19.88
C VAL A 202 -10.74 1.44 -18.90
N LEU A 203 -11.04 1.39 -17.61
CA LEU A 203 -10.06 1.60 -16.55
C LEU A 203 -10.44 0.74 -15.32
N ILE A 204 -9.47 0.08 -14.72
CA ILE A 204 -9.57 -0.35 -13.34
C ILE A 204 -9.07 0.81 -12.47
N ALA A 205 -9.96 1.42 -11.70
CA ALA A 205 -9.69 2.58 -10.85
C ALA A 205 -9.94 2.29 -9.38
N ASP A 206 -9.27 3.02 -8.50
CA ASP A 206 -9.63 3.07 -7.09
C ASP A 206 -10.92 3.89 -6.87
N PHE A 207 -11.58 3.63 -5.74
CA PHE A 207 -12.85 4.25 -5.38
C PHE A 207 -12.75 5.78 -5.31
N ALA A 208 -11.69 6.31 -4.69
CA ALA A 208 -11.52 7.75 -4.51
C ALA A 208 -11.35 8.48 -5.85
N THR A 209 -10.62 7.87 -6.79
CA THR A 209 -10.43 8.41 -8.14
C THR A 209 -11.72 8.32 -8.97
N ALA A 210 -12.47 7.21 -8.87
CA ALA A 210 -13.63 6.99 -9.74
C ALA A 210 -14.91 7.70 -9.28
N MET A 211 -15.22 7.65 -7.98
CA MET A 211 -16.55 8.04 -7.47
C MET A 211 -16.97 9.49 -7.75
N PRO A 212 -16.10 10.52 -7.68
CA PRO A 212 -16.49 11.87 -8.04
C PRO A 212 -17.01 11.96 -9.48
N HIS A 213 -16.38 11.22 -10.41
CA HIS A 213 -16.74 11.20 -11.83
C HIS A 213 -17.95 10.32 -12.13
N VAL A 214 -18.12 9.23 -11.38
CA VAL A 214 -19.33 8.40 -11.45
C VAL A 214 -20.57 9.19 -10.98
N LYS A 215 -20.48 9.91 -9.85
CA LYS A 215 -21.55 10.77 -9.36
C LYS A 215 -21.90 11.91 -10.35
N ALA A 216 -20.92 12.40 -11.10
CA ALA A 216 -21.11 13.40 -12.15
C ALA A 216 -21.55 12.80 -13.51
N ASN A 217 -21.79 11.48 -13.60
CA ASN A 217 -22.11 10.74 -14.82
C ASN A 217 -21.03 10.82 -15.93
N ASN A 218 -19.78 11.15 -15.57
CA ASN A 218 -18.63 11.19 -16.48
C ASN A 218 -17.92 9.82 -16.62
N ALA A 219 -18.21 8.89 -15.73
CA ALA A 219 -17.73 7.51 -15.76
C ALA A 219 -18.84 6.57 -15.28
N ARG A 220 -18.84 5.32 -15.73
CA ARG A 220 -19.78 4.27 -15.33
C ARG A 220 -19.05 3.10 -14.71
N ILE A 221 -19.43 2.70 -13.47
CA ILE A 221 -18.98 1.46 -12.86
C ILE A 221 -19.76 0.31 -13.48
N ILE A 222 -19.08 -0.76 -13.91
CA ILE A 222 -19.71 -1.97 -14.42
C ILE A 222 -19.47 -3.19 -13.52
N SER A 223 -18.45 -3.15 -12.65
CA SER A 223 -18.24 -4.14 -11.58
C SER A 223 -17.24 -3.68 -10.55
N VAL A 224 -17.24 -4.34 -9.38
CA VAL A 224 -16.09 -4.33 -8.45
C VAL A 224 -15.19 -5.52 -8.76
N THR A 225 -13.87 -5.34 -8.62
CA THR A 225 -12.88 -6.35 -9.05
C THR A 225 -12.61 -7.45 -8.01
N MET A 226 -13.40 -7.49 -6.94
CA MET A 226 -13.27 -8.45 -5.83
C MET A 226 -14.04 -9.75 -6.11
N LEU A 227 -13.76 -10.77 -5.28
CA LEU A 227 -14.49 -12.04 -5.29
C LEU A 227 -15.97 -11.89 -4.89
N LYS A 228 -16.30 -10.89 -4.07
CA LYS A 228 -17.66 -10.58 -3.61
C LYS A 228 -17.96 -9.11 -3.84
N ARG A 229 -19.25 -8.76 -3.89
CA ARG A 229 -19.66 -7.35 -3.95
C ARG A 229 -19.13 -6.57 -2.75
N SER A 230 -18.81 -5.30 -2.96
CA SER A 230 -18.46 -4.40 -1.86
C SER A 230 -19.69 -4.11 -1.01
N SER A 231 -19.53 -4.08 0.30
CA SER A 231 -20.59 -3.65 1.23
C SER A 231 -21.01 -2.20 1.02
N GLN A 232 -20.13 -1.39 0.44
CA GLN A 232 -20.38 0.02 0.14
C GLN A 232 -21.05 0.24 -1.23
N LEU A 233 -21.04 -0.77 -2.10
CA LEU A 233 -21.63 -0.76 -3.43
C LEU A 233 -22.41 -2.06 -3.68
N PRO A 234 -23.45 -2.35 -2.87
CA PRO A 234 -24.15 -3.66 -2.92
C PRO A 234 -24.88 -3.91 -4.25
N ASP A 235 -25.25 -2.85 -4.96
CA ASP A 235 -25.93 -2.94 -6.25
C ASP A 235 -24.95 -3.17 -7.41
N ILE A 236 -23.64 -2.94 -7.22
CA ILE A 236 -22.63 -3.17 -8.24
C ILE A 236 -22.16 -4.63 -8.19
N PRO A 237 -22.29 -5.39 -9.28
CA PRO A 237 -21.88 -6.81 -9.29
C PRO A 237 -20.37 -6.95 -9.12
N ALA A 238 -19.95 -8.08 -8.54
CA ALA A 238 -18.55 -8.48 -8.54
C ALA A 238 -18.16 -9.05 -9.91
N THR A 239 -16.93 -8.77 -10.38
CA THR A 239 -16.43 -9.33 -11.64
C THR A 239 -16.45 -10.86 -11.62
N SER A 240 -16.26 -11.47 -10.45
CA SER A 240 -16.33 -12.92 -10.22
C SER A 240 -17.70 -13.53 -10.51
N GLU A 241 -18.78 -12.76 -10.50
CA GLU A 241 -20.13 -13.23 -10.88
C GLU A 241 -20.19 -13.60 -12.37
N THR A 242 -19.34 -12.97 -13.20
CA THR A 242 -19.18 -13.28 -14.63
C THR A 242 -17.96 -14.15 -14.88
N LEU A 243 -16.81 -13.79 -14.29
CA LEU A 243 -15.52 -14.47 -14.47
C LEU A 243 -15.14 -15.18 -13.16
N LYS A 244 -15.47 -16.45 -13.05
CA LYS A 244 -15.28 -17.23 -11.81
C LYS A 244 -13.83 -17.16 -11.30
N GLY A 245 -13.68 -16.87 -10.01
CA GLY A 245 -12.39 -16.80 -9.34
C GLY A 245 -11.62 -15.50 -9.58
N TYR A 246 -12.18 -14.54 -10.31
CA TYR A 246 -11.54 -13.23 -10.48
C TYR A 246 -11.58 -12.46 -9.15
N ASP A 247 -10.39 -12.09 -8.64
CA ASP A 247 -10.23 -11.35 -7.39
C ASP A 247 -8.96 -10.50 -7.45
N ILE A 248 -9.16 -9.21 -7.67
CA ILE A 248 -8.09 -8.21 -7.70
C ILE A 248 -8.48 -7.07 -6.75
N SER A 249 -7.72 -6.92 -5.68
CA SER A 249 -7.93 -5.84 -4.71
C SER A 249 -6.61 -5.13 -4.39
N ALA A 250 -6.69 -3.86 -4.03
CA ALA A 250 -5.58 -3.15 -3.44
C ALA A 250 -5.56 -3.35 -1.92
N TRP A 251 -4.39 -3.30 -1.33
CA TRP A 251 -4.21 -3.20 0.10
C TRP A 251 -3.08 -2.22 0.41
N ASN A 252 -3.11 -1.61 1.59
CA ASN A 252 -2.06 -0.71 2.04
C ASN A 252 -1.61 -1.04 3.46
N GLY A 253 -0.34 -0.77 3.71
CA GLY A 253 0.26 -0.88 5.03
C GLY A 253 1.58 -0.12 5.12
N LEU A 254 2.02 0.12 6.35
CA LEU A 254 3.32 0.70 6.62
C LEU A 254 4.40 -0.38 6.66
N PHE A 255 5.54 -0.03 6.08
CA PHE A 255 6.76 -0.82 6.08
C PHE A 255 7.92 0.04 6.60
N ALA A 256 8.81 -0.58 7.36
CA ALA A 256 10.04 0.04 7.85
C ALA A 256 11.26 -0.50 7.08
N PRO A 257 12.39 0.22 7.05
CA PRO A 257 13.67 -0.32 6.59
C PRO A 257 14.08 -1.55 7.41
N ALA A 258 14.79 -2.50 6.80
CA ALA A 258 15.39 -3.63 7.50
C ALA A 258 16.30 -3.15 8.64
N GLY A 259 16.26 -3.85 9.78
CA GLY A 259 17.02 -3.46 10.98
C GLY A 259 16.29 -2.49 11.92
N THR A 260 15.11 -1.99 11.58
CA THR A 260 14.28 -1.23 12.52
C THR A 260 13.91 -2.10 13.73
N SER A 261 14.09 -1.54 14.95
CA SER A 261 13.87 -2.29 16.18
C SER A 261 12.40 -2.71 16.38
N LYS A 262 12.19 -3.86 17.02
CA LYS A 262 10.83 -4.35 17.33
C LYS A 262 10.02 -3.35 18.16
N ASP A 263 10.65 -2.64 19.09
CA ASP A 263 9.98 -1.65 19.94
C ASP A 263 9.44 -0.48 19.11
N VAL A 264 10.20 -0.01 18.13
CA VAL A 264 9.75 1.04 17.20
C VAL A 264 8.59 0.51 16.34
N MET A 265 8.71 -0.69 15.80
CA MET A 265 7.66 -1.30 14.97
C MET A 265 6.35 -1.49 15.75
N ASN A 266 6.43 -2.05 16.97
CA ASN A 266 5.27 -2.25 17.83
C ASN A 266 4.61 -0.91 18.18
N ARG A 267 5.38 0.08 18.59
CA ARG A 267 4.87 1.41 18.92
C ARG A 267 4.15 2.06 17.72
N VAL A 268 4.72 1.98 16.51
CA VAL A 268 4.09 2.52 15.31
C VAL A 268 2.84 1.71 14.94
N ASN A 269 2.89 0.39 15.04
CA ASN A 269 1.71 -0.46 14.85
C ASN A 269 0.58 -0.08 15.80
N ASP A 270 0.84 0.03 17.10
CA ASP A 270 -0.17 0.34 18.11
C ASP A 270 -0.81 1.72 17.85
N ALA A 271 0.00 2.69 17.44
CA ALA A 271 -0.50 4.00 17.05
C ALA A 271 -1.38 3.93 15.79
N VAL A 272 -1.00 3.15 14.77
CA VAL A 272 -1.82 2.90 13.57
C VAL A 272 -3.14 2.23 13.95
N GLN A 273 -3.10 1.13 14.72
CA GLN A 273 -4.30 0.42 15.17
C GLN A 273 -5.24 1.36 15.94
N SER A 274 -4.68 2.15 16.86
CA SER A 274 -5.44 3.14 17.63
C SER A 274 -6.03 4.25 16.77
N ALA A 275 -5.31 4.71 15.74
CA ALA A 275 -5.82 5.71 14.79
C ALA A 275 -6.97 5.14 13.95
N LEU A 276 -6.82 3.94 13.42
CA LEU A 276 -7.84 3.24 12.61
C LEU A 276 -9.10 2.90 13.43
N ALA A 277 -9.01 2.79 14.75
CA ALA A 277 -10.14 2.54 15.64
C ALA A 277 -10.95 3.80 15.95
N THR A 278 -10.45 5.00 15.64
CA THR A 278 -11.19 6.24 15.89
C THR A 278 -12.35 6.40 14.89
N LYS A 279 -13.51 6.84 15.40
CA LYS A 279 -14.71 7.04 14.57
C LYS A 279 -14.45 7.98 13.39
N GLU A 280 -13.73 9.08 13.64
CA GLU A 280 -13.39 10.06 12.61
C GLU A 280 -12.59 9.46 11.45
N VAL A 281 -11.55 8.65 11.76
CA VAL A 281 -10.73 7.98 10.73
C VAL A 281 -11.56 6.93 9.98
N GLN A 282 -12.38 6.16 10.72
CA GLN A 282 -13.26 5.16 10.11
C GLN A 282 -14.23 5.79 9.11
N GLU A 283 -14.94 6.85 9.49
CA GLU A 283 -15.89 7.54 8.62
C GLU A 283 -15.21 8.08 7.36
N LYS A 284 -14.01 8.67 7.50
CA LYS A 284 -13.23 9.19 6.36
C LYS A 284 -12.77 8.08 5.42
N LEU A 285 -12.24 6.99 5.96
CA LEU A 285 -11.76 5.85 5.15
C LEU A 285 -12.92 5.12 4.45
N ILE A 286 -14.04 4.91 5.15
CA ILE A 286 -15.26 4.37 4.57
C ILE A 286 -15.75 5.27 3.43
N GLY A 287 -15.70 6.60 3.63
CA GLY A 287 -16.11 7.58 2.61
C GLY A 287 -15.33 7.50 1.30
N ILE A 288 -14.11 6.97 1.31
CA ILE A 288 -13.31 6.69 0.09
C ILE A 288 -13.36 5.24 -0.37
N GLY A 289 -14.25 4.42 0.20
CA GLY A 289 -14.42 3.01 -0.18
C GLY A 289 -13.42 2.05 0.44
N PHE A 290 -12.74 2.44 1.51
CA PHE A 290 -11.71 1.64 2.16
C PHE A 290 -12.32 0.72 3.22
N ASP A 291 -12.08 -0.59 3.11
CA ASP A 291 -12.42 -1.57 4.13
C ASP A 291 -11.27 -1.67 5.14
N ILE A 292 -11.52 -1.22 6.37
CA ILE A 292 -10.53 -1.24 7.45
C ILE A 292 -10.40 -2.67 7.96
N LEU A 293 -9.28 -3.31 7.62
CA LEU A 293 -8.94 -4.69 7.99
C LEU A 293 -7.50 -4.73 8.50
N PRO A 294 -7.25 -4.23 9.72
CA PRO A 294 -5.91 -4.05 10.24
C PRO A 294 -5.23 -5.39 10.54
N LEU A 295 -3.90 -5.45 10.32
CA LEU A 295 -3.03 -6.54 10.75
C LEU A 295 -1.80 -5.95 11.42
N GLY A 296 -1.40 -6.54 12.55
CA GLY A 296 -0.13 -6.20 13.19
C GLY A 296 1.07 -6.95 12.59
N PRO A 297 2.30 -6.68 13.06
CA PRO A 297 3.53 -7.20 12.48
C PRO A 297 3.56 -8.73 12.32
N ASP A 298 3.09 -9.46 13.33
CA ASP A 298 3.12 -10.94 13.36
C ASP A 298 2.24 -11.59 12.29
N THR A 299 1.15 -10.92 11.89
CA THR A 299 0.20 -11.42 10.89
C THR A 299 0.38 -10.75 9.53
N PHE A 300 0.88 -9.52 9.51
CA PHE A 300 1.08 -8.79 8.26
C PHE A 300 2.26 -9.35 7.45
N GLY A 301 3.34 -9.79 8.09
CA GLY A 301 4.46 -10.44 7.41
C GLY A 301 4.08 -11.70 6.64
N PRO A 302 3.42 -12.68 7.27
CA PRO A 302 2.84 -13.83 6.56
C PRO A 302 1.91 -13.44 5.42
N TYR A 303 1.01 -12.47 5.64
CA TYR A 303 0.10 -11.95 4.60
C TYR A 303 0.86 -11.41 3.37
N VAL A 304 1.91 -10.61 3.56
CA VAL A 304 2.72 -10.09 2.44
C VAL A 304 3.34 -11.21 1.61
N ARG A 305 3.89 -12.25 2.26
CA ARG A 305 4.46 -13.41 1.56
C ARG A 305 3.41 -14.19 0.75
N ASP A 306 2.24 -14.37 1.33
CA ASP A 306 1.10 -15.00 0.64
C ASP A 306 0.66 -14.17 -0.58
N GLN A 307 0.59 -12.84 -0.42
CA GLN A 307 0.29 -11.93 -1.52
C GLN A 307 1.33 -11.99 -2.64
N ILE A 308 2.63 -12.08 -2.34
CA ILE A 308 3.68 -12.25 -3.36
C ILE A 308 3.42 -13.52 -4.18
N SER A 309 3.11 -14.63 -3.52
CA SER A 309 2.81 -15.91 -4.18
C SER A 309 1.53 -15.82 -5.03
N THR A 310 0.49 -15.17 -4.50
CA THR A 310 -0.78 -14.96 -5.21
C THR A 310 -0.58 -14.11 -6.46
N TRP A 311 0.14 -12.98 -6.33
CA TRP A 311 0.41 -12.09 -7.46
C TRP A 311 1.33 -12.75 -8.50
N ALA A 312 2.32 -13.54 -8.07
CA ALA A 312 3.17 -14.31 -8.99
C ALA A 312 2.33 -15.26 -9.87
N LYS A 313 1.39 -15.98 -9.25
CA LYS A 313 0.46 -16.86 -9.97
C LYS A 313 -0.42 -16.08 -10.94
N LEU A 314 -1.04 -14.98 -10.51
CA LEU A 314 -1.89 -14.14 -11.35
C LEU A 314 -1.14 -13.58 -12.55
N ILE A 315 0.10 -13.09 -12.36
CA ILE A 315 0.95 -12.56 -13.42
C ILE A 315 1.31 -13.66 -14.42
N GLN A 316 1.72 -14.83 -13.93
CA GLN A 316 2.01 -15.98 -14.79
C GLN A 316 0.77 -16.41 -15.60
N GLU A 317 -0.37 -16.56 -14.94
CA GLU A 317 -1.64 -16.93 -15.57
C GLU A 317 -2.14 -15.88 -16.56
N SER A 318 -1.85 -14.59 -16.34
CA SER A 318 -2.18 -13.51 -17.27
C SER A 318 -1.28 -13.47 -18.51
N GLY A 319 -0.20 -14.25 -18.55
CA GLY A 319 0.74 -14.29 -19.66
C GLY A 319 1.64 -13.05 -19.78
N ILE A 320 1.68 -12.21 -18.73
CA ILE A 320 2.55 -11.04 -18.65
C ILE A 320 4.00 -11.53 -18.54
N LYS A 321 4.89 -11.02 -19.38
CA LYS A 321 6.32 -11.32 -19.34
C LYS A 321 7.03 -10.28 -18.49
N PRO A 322 7.92 -10.67 -17.57
CA PRO A 322 8.72 -9.72 -16.81
C PRO A 322 9.58 -8.84 -17.71
N GLU A 323 9.59 -7.54 -17.45
CA GLU A 323 10.41 -6.53 -18.13
C GLU A 323 11.85 -6.48 -17.62
#